data_4c3670606f02e03570fa23fcd90c17aa
#
_entry.id   4c3670606f02e03570fa23fcd90c17aa
#
_cell.length_a   1.000
_cell.length_b   1.000
_cell.length_c   1.000
_cell.angle_alpha   90.00
_cell.angle_beta   90.00
_cell.angle_gamma   90.00
#
_symmetry.space_group_name_H-M   'P 1'
#
loop_
_entity.id
_entity.type
_entity.pdbx_description
1 polymer ?
#
loop_
_entity_poly.entity_id
_entity_poly.type
_entity_poly.pdbx_seq_one_letter_code
_entity_poly.pdbx_strand_id
1 'polypeptide(L)'
;MPLKKMVRYILFTFIVLLLFCTENGIPVKAADDGSGKSVYFIPIEREVERGLEAFLSRTTDEAIENGADHIVFEIDTPGGRVDSAGQIAKLLQDLDIPTTSFIVNQALSAGSYIALNTDNIYMKPQATMGASGVINSDGTAADKKAQSAWLAAMKSAAESKGRDPIYAAAMADSSIDLPEYDAGKGKFLTLGPTEAVKVNYAKAVVDDRVELLHELGLSNAAVVEKEPTFSEEVARFLTNPVVIPILLSVASLGLIVELYSPGFGVPGTMGLVALVLFFYGHIVAGLAGMEAIILLILGIALIIAEFFLPGGIAGLLGIGAIIGSLLMSGYDLGHMAMSISIAFLVTLIVSIILFRRIGMDKGVFRHIILKEQTTTELGYVSSVNRLELIGLEGRTVTPLRPSGTAVFDNERLDVISEGGYIDANRNIKVIKVEGVRIVVREI
;
A
#
# COMPACT_ATOMS: atom_id res chain seq x y z
N MET A 1 -26.59 -9.95 12.69
CA MET A 1 -26.23 -9.05 13.82
C MET A 1 -26.89 -7.71 13.58
N PRO A 2 -27.64 -7.08 14.49
CA PRO A 2 -28.34 -5.85 14.17
C PRO A 2 -27.35 -4.71 13.94
N LEU A 3 -27.57 -3.96 12.87
CA LEU A 3 -26.76 -2.82 12.38
C LEU A 3 -26.27 -1.88 13.51
N LYS A 4 -27.08 -1.70 14.56
CA LYS A 4 -26.72 -0.92 15.76
C LYS A 4 -25.50 -1.46 16.54
N LYS A 5 -25.25 -2.79 16.54
CA LYS A 5 -24.06 -3.36 17.20
C LYS A 5 -22.81 -3.15 16.34
N MET A 6 -22.93 -3.27 15.04
CA MET A 6 -21.81 -3.05 14.10
C MET A 6 -21.34 -1.59 14.12
N VAL A 7 -22.27 -0.62 14.09
CA VAL A 7 -21.95 0.81 14.21
C VAL A 7 -21.29 1.12 15.56
N ARG A 8 -21.69 0.44 16.63
CA ARG A 8 -21.11 0.64 17.98
C ARG A 8 -19.68 0.11 18.08
N TYR A 9 -19.35 -1.00 17.40
CA TYR A 9 -17.97 -1.52 17.32
C TYR A 9 -17.09 -0.64 16.44
N ILE A 10 -17.58 -0.18 15.29
CA ILE A 10 -16.86 0.75 14.43
C ILE A 10 -16.59 2.08 15.16
N LEU A 11 -17.58 2.62 15.86
CA LEU A 11 -17.42 3.84 16.64
C LEU A 11 -16.44 3.64 17.81
N PHE A 12 -16.48 2.47 18.48
CA PHE A 12 -15.57 2.14 19.56
C PHE A 12 -14.12 1.99 19.07
N THR A 13 -13.92 1.33 17.91
CA THR A 13 -12.59 1.20 17.29
C THR A 13 -12.05 2.56 16.84
N PHE A 14 -12.93 3.42 16.31
CA PHE A 14 -12.57 4.79 15.92
C PHE A 14 -12.24 5.68 17.12
N ILE A 15 -12.96 5.55 18.23
CA ILE A 15 -12.69 6.26 19.48
C ILE A 15 -11.38 5.77 20.11
N VAL A 16 -11.10 4.46 20.10
CA VAL A 16 -9.83 3.91 20.56
C VAL A 16 -8.67 4.41 19.69
N LEU A 17 -8.85 4.47 18.36
CA LEU A 17 -7.86 5.05 17.46
C LEU A 17 -7.64 6.55 17.70
N LEU A 18 -8.70 7.31 17.97
CA LEU A 18 -8.62 8.74 18.33
C LEU A 18 -7.96 8.98 19.69
N LEU A 19 -8.15 8.08 20.66
CA LEU A 19 -7.48 8.15 21.97
C LEU A 19 -5.98 7.85 21.88
N PHE A 20 -5.53 7.09 20.89
CA PHE A 20 -4.10 6.90 20.60
C PHE A 20 -3.46 8.12 19.92
N CYS A 21 -4.24 9.00 19.30
CA CYS A 21 -3.76 10.22 18.65
C CYS A 21 -3.64 11.44 19.60
N THR A 22 -4.06 11.33 20.85
CA THR A 22 -3.79 12.36 21.84
C THR A 22 -2.40 12.12 22.42
N GLU A 23 -1.38 12.69 21.82
CA GLU A 23 -0.07 12.83 22.43
C GLU A 23 -0.22 13.63 23.74
N ASN A 24 -0.36 12.92 24.83
CA ASN A 24 -0.02 13.45 26.12
C ASN A 24 1.51 13.44 26.21
N GLY A 25 2.15 14.40 25.55
CA GLY A 25 3.50 14.77 25.86
C GLY A 25 3.55 15.11 27.34
N ILE A 26 4.09 14.19 28.17
CA ILE A 26 4.47 14.52 29.52
C ILE A 26 5.56 15.58 29.33
N PRO A 27 5.38 16.83 29.75
CA PRO A 27 6.45 17.80 29.70
C PRO A 27 7.53 17.27 30.66
N VAL A 28 8.59 16.71 30.08
CA VAL A 28 9.83 16.52 30.84
C VAL A 28 10.31 17.94 31.14
N LYS A 29 10.02 18.40 32.33
CA LYS A 29 10.52 19.66 32.86
C LYS A 29 12.05 19.53 32.89
N ALA A 30 12.72 20.10 31.87
CA ALA A 30 14.16 20.23 31.89
C ALA A 30 14.52 20.90 33.22
N ALA A 31 15.39 20.31 33.97
CA ALA A 31 15.95 20.95 35.14
C ALA A 31 16.66 22.22 34.61
N ASP A 32 16.04 23.35 34.90
CA ASP A 32 16.55 24.67 34.56
C ASP A 32 17.74 24.94 35.48
N ASP A 33 18.93 24.58 35.03
CA ASP A 33 20.19 24.87 35.72
C ASP A 33 20.80 26.13 35.15
N GLY A 34 20.01 27.12 34.83
CA GLY A 34 20.18 28.55 34.54
C GLY A 34 21.55 29.07 34.07
N SER A 35 22.54 28.22 33.76
CA SER A 35 23.87 28.64 33.33
C SER A 35 24.50 27.89 32.17
N GLY A 36 23.80 26.87 31.59
CA GLY A 36 24.34 26.06 30.50
C GLY A 36 23.57 26.24 29.18
N LYS A 37 24.31 26.16 28.08
CA LYS A 37 23.73 26.01 26.74
C LYS A 37 23.00 24.69 26.62
N SER A 38 22.07 24.57 25.69
CA SER A 38 21.36 23.34 25.38
C SER A 38 21.86 22.71 24.06
N VAL A 39 22.14 21.41 24.09
CA VAL A 39 22.60 20.67 22.93
C VAL A 39 21.62 19.51 22.64
N TYR A 40 21.10 19.50 21.42
CA TYR A 40 20.20 18.44 20.96
C TYR A 40 20.98 17.37 20.22
N PHE A 41 20.86 16.10 20.68
CA PHE A 41 21.38 14.95 19.97
C PHE A 41 20.25 14.29 19.19
N ILE A 42 20.38 14.21 17.86
CA ILE A 42 19.38 13.70 16.94
C ILE A 42 20.01 12.57 16.12
N PRO A 43 19.52 11.32 16.22
CA PRO A 43 20.08 10.19 15.48
C PRO A 43 19.69 10.23 14.00
N ILE A 44 20.67 9.89 13.13
CA ILE A 44 20.49 9.59 11.71
C ILE A 44 20.92 8.14 11.49
N GLU A 45 20.00 7.24 11.71
CA GLU A 45 20.26 5.81 11.70
C GLU A 45 19.48 5.09 10.60
N ARG A 46 20.01 3.92 10.17
CA ARG A 46 19.43 3.08 9.13
C ARG A 46 19.41 3.76 7.77
N GLU A 47 18.47 3.39 6.91
CA GLU A 47 18.34 3.94 5.57
C GLU A 47 17.79 5.37 5.57
N VAL A 48 18.37 6.24 4.72
CA VAL A 48 17.88 7.60 4.50
C VAL A 48 16.62 7.54 3.62
N GLU A 49 15.47 7.84 4.20
CA GLU A 49 14.17 7.77 3.56
C GLU A 49 13.22 8.85 4.11
N ARG A 50 11.97 8.92 3.63
CA ARG A 50 11.03 9.99 3.98
C ARG A 50 10.64 10.05 5.46
N GLY A 51 10.55 8.91 6.13
CA GLY A 51 10.26 8.88 7.57
C GLY A 51 11.39 9.53 8.38
N LEU A 52 12.65 9.32 7.97
CA LEU A 52 13.78 10.01 8.58
C LEU A 52 13.73 11.52 8.32
N GLU A 53 13.37 11.96 7.11
CA GLU A 53 13.19 13.37 6.78
C GLU A 53 12.12 14.03 7.69
N ALA A 54 10.95 13.37 7.83
CA ALA A 54 9.88 13.88 8.70
C ALA A 54 10.30 13.94 10.18
N PHE A 55 11.02 12.93 10.67
CA PHE A 55 11.58 12.90 12.02
C PHE A 55 12.60 14.05 12.24
N LEU A 56 13.50 14.26 11.30
CA LEU A 56 14.49 15.34 11.38
C LEU A 56 13.84 16.72 11.33
N SER A 57 12.84 16.92 10.45
CA SER A 57 12.09 18.18 10.40
C SER A 57 11.43 18.48 11.75
N ARG A 58 10.67 17.52 12.29
CA ARG A 58 10.02 17.70 13.59
C ARG A 58 11.00 17.99 14.73
N THR A 59 12.11 17.25 14.79
CA THR A 59 13.07 17.37 15.90
C THR A 59 13.91 18.64 15.80
N THR A 60 14.22 19.09 14.58
CA THR A 60 14.90 20.38 14.39
C THR A 60 13.97 21.56 14.67
N ASP A 61 12.70 21.49 14.25
CA ASP A 61 11.69 22.51 14.61
C ASP A 61 11.54 22.60 16.13
N GLU A 62 11.46 21.47 16.82
CA GLU A 62 11.39 21.41 18.28
C GLU A 62 12.67 21.97 18.94
N ALA A 63 13.84 21.72 18.37
CA ALA A 63 15.09 22.28 18.85
C ALA A 63 15.11 23.82 18.71
N ILE A 64 14.63 24.35 17.58
CA ILE A 64 14.49 25.78 17.33
C ILE A 64 13.53 26.42 18.33
N GLU A 65 12.33 25.84 18.49
CA GLU A 65 11.29 26.35 19.39
C GLU A 65 11.75 26.38 20.86
N ASN A 66 12.56 25.42 21.27
CA ASN A 66 13.10 25.35 22.63
C ASN A 66 14.41 26.10 22.82
N GLY A 67 14.89 26.81 21.79
CA GLY A 67 16.07 27.63 21.85
C GLY A 67 17.37 26.87 22.04
N ALA A 68 17.54 25.76 21.26
CA ALA A 68 18.78 25.00 21.25
C ALA A 68 19.98 25.85 20.81
N ASP A 69 21.10 25.73 21.52
CA ASP A 69 22.36 26.43 21.17
C ASP A 69 23.18 25.64 20.15
N HIS A 70 22.96 24.32 20.04
CA HIS A 70 23.69 23.43 19.13
C HIS A 70 22.91 22.19 18.83
N ILE A 71 23.00 21.69 17.59
CA ILE A 71 22.42 20.39 17.18
C ILE A 71 23.54 19.46 16.75
N VAL A 72 23.59 18.28 17.34
CA VAL A 72 24.49 17.18 16.96
C VAL A 72 23.67 16.08 16.29
N PHE A 73 23.99 15.80 15.05
CA PHE A 73 23.44 14.66 14.31
C PHE A 73 24.36 13.45 14.47
N GLU A 74 23.91 12.42 15.19
CA GLU A 74 24.63 11.17 15.32
C GLU A 74 24.37 10.28 14.13
N ILE A 75 25.39 10.03 13.31
CA ILE A 75 25.22 9.37 12.02
C ILE A 75 25.73 7.92 12.06
N ASP A 76 24.82 6.98 11.79
CA ASP A 76 25.12 5.59 11.46
C ASP A 76 24.16 5.12 10.34
N THR A 77 24.50 5.42 9.10
CA THR A 77 23.66 5.10 7.96
C THR A 77 24.46 4.54 6.77
N PRO A 78 23.97 3.46 6.12
CA PRO A 78 24.52 3.00 4.85
C PRO A 78 24.17 3.92 3.68
N GLY A 79 23.37 4.96 3.90
CA GLY A 79 22.81 5.83 2.88
C GLY A 79 21.33 5.55 2.60
N GLY A 80 20.87 5.85 1.39
CA GLY A 80 19.49 5.64 0.99
C GLY A 80 19.10 6.54 -0.18
N ARG A 81 17.92 7.12 -0.12
CA ARG A 81 17.33 7.88 -1.21
C ARG A 81 17.97 9.24 -1.40
N VAL A 82 18.35 9.55 -2.64
CA VAL A 82 18.97 10.82 -3.05
C VAL A 82 18.03 12.01 -2.82
N ASP A 83 16.75 11.82 -3.09
CA ASP A 83 15.73 12.85 -2.94
C ASP A 83 15.45 13.20 -1.47
N SER A 84 15.34 12.21 -0.59
CA SER A 84 15.24 12.45 0.86
C SER A 84 16.51 13.11 1.40
N ALA A 85 17.69 12.66 0.94
CA ALA A 85 18.95 13.32 1.29
C ALA A 85 18.99 14.81 0.86
N GLY A 86 18.44 15.11 -0.32
CA GLY A 86 18.33 16.48 -0.83
C GLY A 86 17.41 17.36 0.04
N GLN A 87 16.29 16.83 0.51
CA GLN A 87 15.39 17.57 1.42
C GLN A 87 16.01 17.76 2.81
N ILE A 88 16.68 16.72 3.34
CA ILE A 88 17.41 16.82 4.60
C ILE A 88 18.53 17.84 4.49
N ALA A 89 19.31 17.83 3.40
CA ALA A 89 20.36 18.83 3.18
C ALA A 89 19.80 20.26 3.14
N LYS A 90 18.65 20.46 2.48
CA LYS A 90 17.96 21.75 2.48
C LYS A 90 17.54 22.17 3.90
N LEU A 91 16.94 21.26 4.66
CA LEU A 91 16.59 21.48 6.07
C LEU A 91 17.81 21.95 6.85
N LEU A 92 18.97 21.25 6.72
CA LEU A 92 20.21 21.60 7.43
C LEU A 92 20.78 22.95 7.00
N GLN A 93 20.64 23.32 5.73
CA GLN A 93 21.11 24.62 5.22
C GLN A 93 20.25 25.77 5.70
N ASP A 94 18.97 25.55 5.97
CA ASP A 94 18.01 26.56 6.46
C ASP A 94 18.10 26.77 8.00
N LEU A 95 18.92 25.96 8.73
CA LEU A 95 19.11 26.10 10.17
C LEU A 95 20.07 27.22 10.50
N ASP A 96 19.64 28.15 11.35
CA ASP A 96 20.50 29.21 11.93
C ASP A 96 21.29 28.75 13.17
N ILE A 97 20.99 27.52 13.67
CA ILE A 97 21.66 26.93 14.84
C ILE A 97 22.91 26.17 14.35
N PRO A 98 24.07 26.34 15.04
CA PRO A 98 25.28 25.58 14.73
C PRO A 98 25.03 24.06 14.72
N THR A 99 25.49 23.38 13.67
CA THR A 99 25.28 21.97 13.47
C THR A 99 26.57 21.15 13.45
N THR A 100 26.53 19.97 14.01
CA THR A 100 27.65 19.01 13.98
C THR A 100 27.18 17.62 13.58
N SER A 101 27.84 17.01 12.61
CA SER A 101 27.72 15.57 12.35
C SER A 101 28.74 14.81 13.21
N PHE A 102 28.24 13.89 14.03
CA PHE A 102 29.05 12.95 14.77
C PHE A 102 28.88 11.54 14.14
N ILE A 103 29.87 11.11 13.34
CA ILE A 103 29.81 9.84 12.66
C ILE A 103 30.26 8.74 13.63
N VAL A 104 29.31 7.92 14.11
CA VAL A 104 29.56 6.93 15.14
C VAL A 104 30.00 5.58 14.58
N ASN A 105 29.59 5.25 13.36
CA ASN A 105 29.98 4.03 12.66
C ASN A 105 30.18 4.29 11.17
N GLN A 106 29.13 4.69 10.44
CA GLN A 106 29.24 4.99 9.01
C GLN A 106 28.33 6.11 8.56
N ALA A 107 28.82 6.91 7.63
CA ALA A 107 28.08 7.88 6.88
C ALA A 107 28.31 7.62 5.39
N LEU A 108 27.64 6.62 4.82
CA LEU A 108 27.88 6.22 3.44
C LEU A 108 26.80 6.80 2.50
N SER A 109 27.14 6.99 1.24
CA SER A 109 26.21 7.44 0.19
C SER A 109 25.46 8.73 0.61
N ALA A 110 24.14 8.71 0.71
CA ALA A 110 23.31 9.81 1.20
C ALA A 110 23.77 10.34 2.58
N GLY A 111 24.29 9.47 3.43
CA GLY A 111 24.82 9.84 4.75
C GLY A 111 26.03 10.78 4.67
N SER A 112 26.94 10.57 3.72
CA SER A 112 28.05 11.49 3.47
C SER A 112 27.56 12.86 3.03
N TYR A 113 26.58 12.89 2.13
CA TYR A 113 25.99 14.13 1.66
C TYR A 113 25.35 14.93 2.80
N ILE A 114 24.62 14.24 3.69
CA ILE A 114 24.03 14.86 4.88
C ILE A 114 25.14 15.42 5.79
N ALA A 115 26.17 14.63 6.07
CA ALA A 115 27.30 15.06 6.90
C ALA A 115 28.02 16.29 6.31
N LEU A 116 28.18 16.36 4.99
CA LEU A 116 28.79 17.50 4.31
C LEU A 116 27.99 18.80 4.45
N ASN A 117 26.70 18.74 4.70
CA ASN A 117 25.83 19.90 4.88
C ASN A 117 25.79 20.43 6.33
N THR A 118 26.49 19.81 7.30
CA THR A 118 26.67 20.36 8.64
C THR A 118 27.93 21.18 8.76
N ASP A 119 27.99 22.10 9.75
CA ASP A 119 29.12 23.00 9.94
C ASP A 119 30.40 22.26 10.35
N ASN A 120 30.29 21.29 11.26
CA ASN A 120 31.39 20.51 11.71
C ASN A 120 31.12 18.98 11.50
N ILE A 121 32.18 18.23 11.32
CA ILE A 121 32.16 16.77 11.29
C ILE A 121 33.19 16.25 12.31
N TYR A 122 32.76 15.33 13.15
CA TYR A 122 33.60 14.54 14.05
C TYR A 122 33.34 13.06 13.81
N MET A 123 34.35 12.24 14.02
CA MET A 123 34.26 10.82 13.73
C MET A 123 34.75 9.98 14.90
N LYS A 124 34.09 8.85 15.18
CA LYS A 124 34.66 7.82 16.05
C LYS A 124 35.86 7.13 15.41
N PRO A 125 36.76 6.50 16.19
CA PRO A 125 37.99 5.89 15.67
C PRO A 125 37.83 4.83 14.57
N GLN A 126 36.67 4.21 14.43
CA GLN A 126 36.39 3.19 13.42
C GLN A 126 35.34 3.64 12.39
N ALA A 127 34.94 4.90 12.45
CA ALA A 127 33.90 5.43 11.56
C ALA A 127 34.42 5.59 10.13
N THR A 128 33.50 5.61 9.18
CA THR A 128 33.80 5.81 7.76
C THR A 128 32.81 6.77 7.11
N MET A 129 33.25 7.54 6.11
CA MET A 129 32.37 8.36 5.29
C MET A 129 32.77 8.31 3.82
N GLY A 130 31.81 8.29 2.90
CA GLY A 130 32.10 8.29 1.46
C GLY A 130 31.23 7.32 0.68
N ALA A 131 31.79 6.73 -0.37
CA ALA A 131 31.16 5.78 -1.29
C ALA A 131 29.76 6.23 -1.74
N SER A 132 29.66 7.43 -2.36
CA SER A 132 28.41 8.12 -2.64
C SER A 132 27.94 8.04 -4.09
N GLY A 133 28.33 7.00 -4.82
CA GLY A 133 27.88 6.77 -6.20
C GLY A 133 26.36 6.54 -6.26
N VAL A 134 25.69 7.18 -7.22
CA VAL A 134 24.23 7.01 -7.40
C VAL A 134 23.93 5.73 -8.13
N ILE A 135 23.06 4.91 -7.54
CA ILE A 135 22.59 3.64 -8.09
C ILE A 135 21.06 3.62 -8.20
N ASN A 136 20.56 2.84 -9.14
CA ASN A 136 19.17 2.49 -9.24
C ASN A 136 18.76 1.45 -8.18
N SER A 137 17.47 1.20 -8.03
CA SER A 137 16.93 0.22 -7.08
C SER A 137 17.41 -1.23 -7.34
N ASP A 138 17.86 -1.52 -8.57
CA ASP A 138 18.42 -2.82 -8.96
C ASP A 138 19.95 -2.95 -8.73
N GLY A 139 20.56 -1.91 -8.13
CA GLY A 139 22.00 -1.85 -7.86
C GLY A 139 22.86 -1.42 -9.05
N THR A 140 22.27 -1.13 -10.22
CA THR A 140 23.00 -0.60 -11.37
C THR A 140 23.30 0.89 -11.21
N ALA A 141 24.35 1.39 -11.87
CA ALA A 141 24.63 2.82 -11.87
C ALA A 141 23.46 3.62 -12.48
N ALA A 142 23.08 4.72 -11.85
CA ALA A 142 22.06 5.63 -12.36
C ALA A 142 22.46 6.25 -13.70
N ASP A 143 21.52 6.88 -14.39
CA ASP A 143 21.81 7.57 -15.65
C ASP A 143 22.80 8.74 -15.45
N LYS A 144 23.49 9.13 -16.54
CA LYS A 144 24.54 10.15 -16.49
C LYS A 144 24.04 11.52 -16.00
N LYS A 145 22.77 11.84 -16.21
CA LYS A 145 22.17 13.11 -15.74
C LYS A 145 22.03 13.10 -14.23
N ALA A 146 21.52 12.00 -13.66
CA ALA A 146 21.42 11.81 -12.22
C ALA A 146 22.80 11.81 -11.56
N GLN A 147 23.77 11.10 -12.13
CA GLN A 147 25.17 11.11 -11.63
C GLN A 147 25.76 12.53 -11.65
N SER A 148 25.59 13.27 -12.76
CA SER A 148 26.11 14.65 -12.88
C SER A 148 25.46 15.61 -11.87
N ALA A 149 24.15 15.50 -11.66
CA ALA A 149 23.43 16.32 -10.72
C ALA A 149 23.88 16.04 -9.27
N TRP A 150 24.04 14.76 -8.92
CA TRP A 150 24.52 14.36 -7.61
C TRP A 150 25.96 14.77 -7.35
N LEU A 151 26.85 14.61 -8.32
CA LEU A 151 28.23 15.07 -8.25
C LEU A 151 28.31 16.58 -7.98
N ALA A 152 27.47 17.36 -8.67
CA ALA A 152 27.41 18.81 -8.42
C ALA A 152 26.88 19.13 -7.02
N ALA A 153 25.89 18.40 -6.53
CA ALA A 153 25.36 18.57 -5.17
C ALA A 153 26.39 18.25 -4.09
N MET A 154 27.14 17.14 -4.23
CA MET A 154 28.22 16.75 -3.31
C MET A 154 29.32 17.80 -3.26
N LYS A 155 29.76 18.30 -4.42
CA LYS A 155 30.76 19.38 -4.48
C LYS A 155 30.28 20.67 -3.81
N SER A 156 29.06 21.11 -4.14
CA SER A 156 28.47 22.30 -3.56
C SER A 156 28.33 22.19 -2.03
N ALA A 157 27.94 21.04 -1.49
CA ALA A 157 27.85 20.80 -0.06
C ALA A 157 29.23 20.96 0.64
N ALA A 158 30.28 20.41 0.04
CA ALA A 158 31.64 20.58 0.57
C ALA A 158 32.10 22.05 0.51
N GLU A 159 31.95 22.70 -0.64
CA GLU A 159 32.35 24.08 -0.87
C GLU A 159 31.62 25.05 0.07
N SER A 160 30.32 24.89 0.31
CA SER A 160 29.51 25.75 1.17
C SER A 160 29.98 25.75 2.62
N LYS A 161 30.67 24.71 3.06
CA LYS A 161 31.23 24.54 4.39
C LYS A 161 32.76 24.66 4.42
N GLY A 162 33.35 25.22 3.35
CA GLY A 162 34.81 25.48 3.26
C GLY A 162 35.68 24.22 3.15
N ARG A 163 35.13 23.13 2.67
CA ARG A 163 35.85 21.86 2.44
C ARG A 163 36.26 21.75 0.97
N ASP A 164 37.39 21.08 0.68
CA ASP A 164 37.85 20.91 -0.69
C ASP A 164 36.89 19.97 -1.45
N PRO A 165 36.24 20.45 -2.55
CA PRO A 165 35.23 19.69 -3.29
C PRO A 165 35.77 18.45 -4.01
N ILE A 166 37.12 18.31 -4.16
CA ILE A 166 37.70 17.16 -4.88
C ILE A 166 37.41 15.84 -4.17
N TYR A 167 37.45 15.83 -2.84
CA TYR A 167 37.17 14.61 -2.08
C TYR A 167 35.68 14.24 -2.12
N ALA A 168 34.78 15.22 -2.03
CA ALA A 168 33.34 15.00 -2.20
C ALA A 168 33.02 14.51 -3.62
N ALA A 169 33.72 15.05 -4.63
CA ALA A 169 33.60 14.56 -5.99
C ALA A 169 34.08 13.10 -6.12
N ALA A 170 35.23 12.75 -5.54
CA ALA A 170 35.77 11.38 -5.57
C ALA A 170 34.89 10.37 -4.81
N MET A 171 34.12 10.82 -3.81
CA MET A 171 33.09 9.98 -3.17
C MET A 171 31.95 9.64 -4.13
N ALA A 172 31.63 10.50 -5.10
CA ALA A 172 30.49 10.34 -6.02
C ALA A 172 30.88 9.86 -7.43
N ASP A 173 32.12 10.04 -7.83
CA ASP A 173 32.65 9.71 -9.16
C ASP A 173 33.93 8.87 -9.06
N SER A 174 33.82 7.58 -9.37
CA SER A 174 34.93 6.62 -9.34
C SER A 174 35.96 6.83 -10.46
N SER A 175 35.76 7.78 -11.37
CA SER A 175 36.76 8.15 -12.39
C SER A 175 37.88 9.05 -11.85
N ILE A 176 37.65 9.68 -10.68
CA ILE A 176 38.63 10.54 -10.00
C ILE A 176 39.67 9.63 -9.31
N ASP A 177 40.94 9.86 -9.60
CA ASP A 177 42.05 9.03 -9.21
C ASP A 177 42.78 9.62 -8.00
N LEU A 178 42.56 9.05 -6.83
CA LEU A 178 43.20 9.45 -5.56
C LEU A 178 43.83 8.20 -4.87
N PRO A 179 44.89 7.63 -5.46
CA PRO A 179 45.49 6.38 -4.98
C PRO A 179 46.04 6.47 -3.57
N GLU A 180 46.42 7.66 -3.09
CA GLU A 180 46.88 7.93 -1.73
C GLU A 180 45.81 7.73 -0.63
N TYR A 181 44.53 7.63 -1.04
CA TYR A 181 43.36 7.34 -0.18
C TYR A 181 42.67 6.04 -0.56
N ASP A 182 43.39 5.10 -1.22
CA ASP A 182 42.87 3.84 -1.77
C ASP A 182 41.66 4.00 -2.73
N ALA A 183 41.50 5.20 -3.29
CA ALA A 183 40.45 5.56 -4.25
C ALA A 183 41.04 5.75 -5.65
N GLY A 184 41.74 4.73 -6.16
CA GLY A 184 42.22 4.68 -7.54
C GLY A 184 41.06 4.50 -8.52
N LYS A 185 41.32 4.67 -9.84
CA LYS A 185 40.30 4.56 -10.91
C LYS A 185 39.39 3.35 -10.76
N GLY A 186 38.09 3.60 -10.76
CA GLY A 186 37.04 2.58 -10.60
C GLY A 186 36.60 2.35 -9.15
N LYS A 187 37.18 3.05 -8.19
CA LYS A 187 36.80 3.00 -6.77
C LYS A 187 36.24 4.35 -6.33
N PHE A 188 35.18 4.34 -5.55
CA PHE A 188 34.69 5.54 -4.84
C PHE A 188 35.54 5.80 -3.62
N LEU A 189 35.82 7.08 -3.32
CA LEU A 189 36.52 7.47 -2.10
C LEU A 189 35.68 7.13 -0.87
N THR A 190 36.31 6.49 0.10
CA THR A 190 35.79 6.30 1.46
C THR A 190 36.88 6.68 2.44
N LEU A 191 36.62 7.72 3.23
CA LEU A 191 37.58 8.22 4.22
C LEU A 191 37.37 7.54 5.56
N GLY A 192 38.46 7.04 6.13
CA GLY A 192 38.57 6.72 7.54
C GLY A 192 38.76 7.99 8.39
N PRO A 193 38.71 7.91 9.74
CA PRO A 193 38.76 9.07 10.61
C PRO A 193 40.07 9.89 10.45
N THR A 194 41.20 9.23 10.42
CA THR A 194 42.51 9.90 10.25
C THR A 194 42.64 10.59 8.90
N GLU A 195 42.11 9.99 7.85
CA GLU A 195 42.12 10.56 6.51
C GLU A 195 41.17 11.76 6.40
N ALA A 196 39.98 11.64 7.00
CA ALA A 196 39.01 12.72 7.04
C ALA A 196 39.55 13.96 7.76
N VAL A 197 40.30 13.78 8.85
CA VAL A 197 41.01 14.88 9.53
C VAL A 197 42.12 15.45 8.64
N LYS A 198 42.93 14.57 7.99
CA LYS A 198 44.03 15.00 7.11
C LYS A 198 43.56 15.88 5.95
N VAL A 199 42.38 15.57 5.37
CA VAL A 199 41.79 16.36 4.26
C VAL A 199 40.88 17.47 4.73
N ASN A 200 40.85 17.77 6.04
CA ASN A 200 40.06 18.79 6.67
C ASN A 200 38.54 18.66 6.49
N TYR A 201 38.06 17.41 6.36
CA TYR A 201 36.64 17.09 6.35
C TYR A 201 36.12 16.89 7.77
N ALA A 202 36.82 16.13 8.61
CA ALA A 202 36.56 16.04 10.02
C ALA A 202 37.46 17.01 10.83
N LYS A 203 36.95 17.56 11.92
CA LYS A 203 37.70 18.44 12.84
C LYS A 203 38.63 17.65 13.73
N ALA A 204 38.11 16.54 14.29
CA ALA A 204 38.87 15.60 15.12
C ALA A 204 38.24 14.22 15.13
N VAL A 205 39.03 13.26 15.65
CA VAL A 205 38.55 11.93 16.02
C VAL A 205 38.27 11.98 17.52
N VAL A 206 37.06 11.54 17.92
CA VAL A 206 36.61 11.54 19.32
C VAL A 206 35.96 10.20 19.68
N ASP A 207 36.21 9.72 20.89
CA ASP A 207 35.77 8.39 21.31
C ASP A 207 34.27 8.32 21.67
N ASP A 208 33.75 9.41 22.25
CA ASP A 208 32.36 9.46 22.74
C ASP A 208 31.75 10.86 22.72
N ARG A 209 30.51 10.98 23.20
CA ARG A 209 29.78 12.24 23.31
C ARG A 209 30.40 13.23 24.31
N VAL A 210 31.07 12.73 25.35
CA VAL A 210 31.69 13.58 26.37
C VAL A 210 32.88 14.30 25.77
N GLU A 211 33.76 13.59 25.07
CA GLU A 211 34.87 14.16 24.34
C GLU A 211 34.43 15.11 23.23
N LEU A 212 33.35 14.72 22.48
CA LEU A 212 32.76 15.62 21.49
C LEU A 212 32.28 16.95 22.08
N LEU A 213 31.57 16.91 23.22
CA LEU A 213 31.11 18.12 23.90
C LEU A 213 32.25 18.95 24.42
N HIS A 214 33.34 18.33 24.85
CA HIS A 214 34.56 19.01 25.23
C HIS A 214 35.18 19.75 24.04
N GLU A 215 35.34 19.11 22.89
CA GLU A 215 35.87 19.69 21.66
C GLU A 215 34.99 20.84 21.12
N LEU A 216 33.68 20.77 21.33
CA LEU A 216 32.71 21.80 20.96
C LEU A 216 32.67 22.97 21.98
N GLY A 217 33.34 22.86 23.14
CA GLY A 217 33.25 23.83 24.23
C GLY A 217 31.90 23.86 24.93
N LEU A 218 31.21 22.69 24.95
CA LEU A 218 29.84 22.52 25.46
C LEU A 218 29.78 21.49 26.60
N SER A 219 30.88 21.33 27.36
CA SER A 219 30.98 20.27 28.39
C SER A 219 29.92 20.39 29.51
N ASN A 220 29.39 21.60 29.77
CA ASN A 220 28.37 21.86 30.78
C ASN A 220 26.99 22.11 30.16
N ALA A 221 26.80 21.86 28.89
CA ALA A 221 25.53 22.04 28.22
C ALA A 221 24.50 21.02 28.69
N ALA A 222 23.26 21.44 28.80
CA ALA A 222 22.14 20.50 28.99
C ALA A 222 21.96 19.67 27.72
N VAL A 223 22.08 18.36 27.86
CA VAL A 223 21.91 17.44 26.73
C VAL A 223 20.44 17.04 26.62
N VAL A 224 19.87 17.22 25.44
CA VAL A 224 18.51 16.77 25.08
C VAL A 224 18.64 15.71 24.02
N GLU A 225 18.23 14.49 24.35
CA GLU A 225 18.22 13.38 23.39
C GLU A 225 16.86 13.31 22.67
N LYS A 226 16.90 13.11 21.36
CA LYS A 226 15.72 12.90 20.55
C LYS A 226 15.75 11.50 19.95
N GLU A 227 14.62 10.83 20.06
CA GLU A 227 14.43 9.53 19.47
C GLU A 227 13.17 9.53 18.59
N PRO A 228 13.12 8.69 17.56
CA PRO A 228 11.89 8.49 16.82
C PRO A 228 10.76 8.05 17.76
N THR A 229 9.60 8.62 17.62
CA THR A 229 8.40 8.19 18.33
C THR A 229 7.98 6.80 17.85
N PHE A 230 7.22 6.08 18.65
CA PHE A 230 6.67 4.78 18.25
C PHE A 230 5.87 4.86 16.94
N SER A 231 5.12 5.95 16.73
CA SER A 231 4.36 6.17 15.49
C SER A 231 5.27 6.36 14.27
N GLU A 232 6.39 7.06 14.40
CA GLU A 232 7.39 7.22 13.34
C GLU A 232 8.10 5.90 13.03
N GLU A 233 8.45 5.11 14.05
CA GLU A 233 9.02 3.77 13.86
C GLU A 233 8.06 2.85 13.10
N VAL A 234 6.79 2.83 13.50
CA VAL A 234 5.75 2.07 12.80
C VAL A 234 5.57 2.59 11.37
N ALA A 235 5.54 3.90 11.16
CA ALA A 235 5.41 4.49 9.83
C ALA A 235 6.59 4.09 8.92
N ARG A 236 7.83 4.15 9.41
CA ARG A 236 9.03 3.69 8.69
C ARG A 236 8.91 2.23 8.25
N PHE A 237 8.41 1.36 9.12
CA PHE A 237 8.16 -0.05 8.77
C PHE A 237 7.07 -0.19 7.69
N LEU A 238 5.94 0.51 7.84
CA LEU A 238 4.80 0.41 6.93
C LEU A 238 5.06 1.02 5.55
N THR A 239 5.95 2.00 5.46
CA THR A 239 6.37 2.64 4.19
C THR A 239 7.58 1.98 3.54
N ASN A 240 8.11 0.92 4.14
CA ASN A 240 9.21 0.17 3.55
C ASN A 240 8.81 -0.41 2.18
N PRO A 241 9.65 -0.28 1.13
CA PRO A 241 9.35 -0.74 -0.22
C PRO A 241 8.94 -2.22 -0.34
N VAL A 242 9.41 -3.08 0.57
CA VAL A 242 9.04 -4.51 0.60
C VAL A 242 7.69 -4.72 1.30
N VAL A 243 7.39 -3.92 2.31
CA VAL A 243 6.16 -4.05 3.13
C VAL A 243 4.94 -3.52 2.38
N ILE A 244 5.07 -2.46 1.59
CA ILE A 244 3.97 -1.86 0.82
C ILE A 244 3.22 -2.88 -0.03
N PRO A 245 3.86 -3.64 -0.95
CA PRO A 245 3.14 -4.61 -1.77
C PRO A 245 2.50 -5.74 -0.95
N ILE A 246 3.09 -6.11 0.19
CA ILE A 246 2.51 -7.09 1.11
C ILE A 246 1.23 -6.54 1.74
N LEU A 247 1.26 -5.32 2.27
CA LEU A 247 0.08 -4.67 2.85
C LEU A 247 -1.06 -4.54 1.84
N LEU A 248 -0.76 -4.07 0.62
CA LEU A 248 -1.74 -3.94 -0.45
C LEU A 248 -2.29 -5.31 -0.87
N SER A 249 -1.45 -6.36 -0.90
CA SER A 249 -1.90 -7.72 -1.18
C SER A 249 -2.82 -8.25 -0.08
N VAL A 250 -2.49 -8.05 1.19
CA VAL A 250 -3.36 -8.45 2.32
C VAL A 250 -4.65 -7.66 2.31
N ALA A 251 -4.60 -6.34 2.01
CA ALA A 251 -5.79 -5.50 1.92
C ALA A 251 -6.75 -6.00 0.83
N SER A 252 -6.24 -6.17 -0.39
CA SER A 252 -7.07 -6.59 -1.53
C SER A 252 -7.55 -8.04 -1.40
N LEU A 253 -6.69 -8.96 -0.95
CA LEU A 253 -7.09 -10.36 -0.71
C LEU A 253 -8.13 -10.47 0.39
N GLY A 254 -7.94 -9.78 1.51
CA GLY A 254 -8.87 -9.80 2.63
C GLY A 254 -10.27 -9.36 2.20
N LEU A 255 -10.35 -8.27 1.44
CA LEU A 255 -11.62 -7.77 0.92
C LEU A 255 -12.26 -8.73 -0.09
N ILE A 256 -11.49 -9.31 -1.00
CA ILE A 256 -12.02 -10.26 -1.99
C ILE A 256 -12.46 -11.57 -1.33
N VAL A 257 -11.65 -12.14 -0.42
CA VAL A 257 -12.01 -13.39 0.29
C VAL A 257 -13.29 -13.20 1.11
N GLU A 258 -13.50 -12.01 1.67
CA GLU A 258 -14.72 -11.65 2.39
C GLU A 258 -15.98 -11.76 1.52
N LEU A 259 -15.89 -11.41 0.22
CA LEU A 259 -17.03 -11.56 -0.71
C LEU A 259 -17.47 -13.01 -0.90
N TYR A 260 -16.56 -13.97 -0.70
CA TYR A 260 -16.85 -15.41 -0.76
C TYR A 260 -17.25 -16.00 0.59
N SER A 261 -17.11 -15.24 1.68
CA SER A 261 -17.41 -15.68 3.05
C SER A 261 -18.84 -15.31 3.44
N PRO A 262 -19.57 -16.15 4.19
CA PRO A 262 -20.90 -15.79 4.67
C PRO A 262 -20.83 -14.84 5.87
N GLY A 263 -21.11 -13.56 5.64
CA GLY A 263 -21.11 -12.52 6.68
C GLY A 263 -19.75 -11.81 6.82
N PHE A 264 -19.67 -10.73 7.63
CA PHE A 264 -18.43 -9.99 7.87
C PHE A 264 -17.53 -10.78 8.82
N GLY A 265 -16.36 -11.20 8.35
CA GLY A 265 -15.48 -12.13 9.04
C GLY A 265 -14.02 -11.66 9.15
N VAL A 266 -13.15 -12.58 9.53
CA VAL A 266 -11.72 -12.33 9.75
C VAL A 266 -11.01 -11.82 8.49
N PRO A 267 -11.24 -12.36 7.27
CA PRO A 267 -10.53 -11.86 6.09
C PRO A 267 -10.80 -10.39 5.79
N GLY A 268 -12.07 -9.96 5.84
CA GLY A 268 -12.43 -8.57 5.58
C GLY A 268 -11.87 -7.60 6.61
N THR A 269 -11.88 -7.99 7.90
CA THR A 269 -11.25 -7.18 8.96
C THR A 269 -9.75 -7.06 8.77
N MET A 270 -9.06 -8.16 8.42
CA MET A 270 -7.62 -8.12 8.12
C MET A 270 -7.33 -7.22 6.91
N GLY A 271 -8.13 -7.31 5.84
CA GLY A 271 -8.00 -6.46 4.68
C GLY A 271 -8.18 -4.97 5.00
N LEU A 272 -9.19 -4.64 5.80
CA LEU A 272 -9.44 -3.28 6.24
C LEU A 272 -8.30 -2.75 7.13
N VAL A 273 -7.84 -3.56 8.09
CA VAL A 273 -6.71 -3.18 8.96
C VAL A 273 -5.45 -2.93 8.13
N ALA A 274 -5.13 -3.80 7.16
CA ALA A 274 -3.98 -3.61 6.28
C ALA A 274 -4.08 -2.30 5.47
N LEU A 275 -5.27 -1.96 4.96
CA LEU A 275 -5.50 -0.70 4.25
C LEU A 275 -5.35 0.52 5.17
N VAL A 276 -5.88 0.45 6.38
CA VAL A 276 -5.74 1.51 7.40
C VAL A 276 -4.28 1.68 7.79
N LEU A 277 -3.53 0.59 8.01
CA LEU A 277 -2.10 0.64 8.30
C LEU A 277 -1.29 1.24 7.15
N PHE A 278 -1.63 0.90 5.90
CA PHE A 278 -1.01 1.51 4.72
C PHE A 278 -1.16 3.04 4.76
N PHE A 279 -2.38 3.55 4.85
CA PHE A 279 -2.61 4.99 4.88
C PHE A 279 -2.03 5.67 6.12
N TYR A 280 -2.14 5.02 7.29
CA TYR A 280 -1.54 5.52 8.52
C TYR A 280 -0.02 5.73 8.36
N GLY A 281 0.70 4.71 7.89
CA GLY A 281 2.14 4.82 7.66
C GLY A 281 2.50 5.94 6.69
N HIS A 282 1.77 6.06 5.58
CA HIS A 282 2.03 7.06 4.55
C HIS A 282 1.68 8.50 5.01
N ILE A 283 0.65 8.67 5.85
CA ILE A 283 0.30 9.98 6.44
C ILE A 283 1.36 10.41 7.44
N VAL A 284 1.74 9.52 8.37
CA VAL A 284 2.75 9.82 9.40
C VAL A 284 4.11 10.12 8.77
N ALA A 285 4.45 9.42 7.68
CA ALA A 285 5.67 9.68 6.91
C ALA A 285 5.56 10.93 5.99
N GLY A 286 4.44 11.65 6.02
CA GLY A 286 4.24 12.83 5.15
C GLY A 286 4.12 12.53 3.66
N LEU A 287 3.88 11.26 3.28
CA LEU A 287 3.77 10.80 1.89
C LEU A 287 2.36 10.94 1.34
N ALA A 288 1.34 10.75 2.18
CA ALA A 288 -0.07 10.87 1.80
C ALA A 288 -0.69 12.11 2.43
N GLY A 289 -1.32 12.94 1.61
CA GLY A 289 -2.12 14.07 2.06
C GLY A 289 -3.61 13.72 2.22
N MET A 290 -4.39 14.69 2.67
CA MET A 290 -5.85 14.55 2.81
C MET A 290 -6.55 14.28 1.48
N GLU A 291 -5.98 14.73 0.37
CA GLU A 291 -6.49 14.49 -0.98
C GLU A 291 -6.54 12.99 -1.33
N ALA A 292 -5.53 12.22 -0.91
CA ALA A 292 -5.51 10.78 -1.11
C ALA A 292 -6.63 10.08 -0.33
N ILE A 293 -6.87 10.49 0.91
CA ILE A 293 -7.97 9.97 1.74
C ILE A 293 -9.33 10.31 1.16
N ILE A 294 -9.53 11.57 0.72
CA ILE A 294 -10.78 12.00 0.09
C ILE A 294 -11.04 11.17 -1.18
N LEU A 295 -10.01 10.95 -1.99
CA LEU A 295 -10.13 10.18 -3.22
C LEU A 295 -10.44 8.69 -2.93
N LEU A 296 -9.87 8.11 -1.86
CA LEU A 296 -10.23 6.78 -1.39
C LEU A 296 -11.69 6.68 -0.99
N ILE A 297 -12.17 7.62 -0.16
CA ILE A 297 -13.55 7.64 0.31
C ILE A 297 -14.51 7.81 -0.87
N LEU A 298 -14.20 8.72 -1.79
CA LEU A 298 -14.97 8.91 -3.02
C LEU A 298 -15.02 7.63 -3.86
N GLY A 299 -13.88 6.95 -4.02
CA GLY A 299 -13.80 5.69 -4.75
C GLY A 299 -14.68 4.60 -4.14
N ILE A 300 -14.62 4.44 -2.82
CA ILE A 300 -15.49 3.50 -2.09
C ILE A 300 -16.97 3.88 -2.25
N ALA A 301 -17.30 5.16 -2.12
CA ALA A 301 -18.69 5.65 -2.29
C ALA A 301 -19.22 5.37 -3.71
N LEU A 302 -18.40 5.56 -4.75
CA LEU A 302 -18.75 5.26 -6.13
C LEU A 302 -18.97 3.76 -6.37
N ILE A 303 -18.14 2.89 -5.78
CA ILE A 303 -18.35 1.43 -5.85
C ILE A 303 -19.65 1.03 -5.15
N ILE A 304 -19.97 1.64 -4.02
CA ILE A 304 -21.24 1.38 -3.34
C ILE A 304 -22.42 1.90 -4.19
N ALA A 305 -22.28 3.08 -4.79
CA ALA A 305 -23.31 3.66 -5.64
C ALA A 305 -23.62 2.80 -6.88
N GLU A 306 -22.66 2.05 -7.40
CA GLU A 306 -22.85 1.11 -8.53
C GLU A 306 -23.92 0.06 -8.26
N PHE A 307 -24.11 -0.36 -7.00
CA PHE A 307 -25.19 -1.29 -6.65
C PHE A 307 -26.60 -0.70 -6.84
N PHE A 308 -26.71 0.62 -6.94
CA PHE A 308 -27.97 1.36 -7.12
C PHE A 308 -28.11 1.98 -8.51
N LEU A 309 -26.98 2.17 -9.23
CA LEU A 309 -26.91 2.81 -10.53
C LEU A 309 -26.49 1.77 -11.58
N PRO A 310 -27.43 1.23 -12.39
CA PRO A 310 -27.06 0.24 -13.39
C PRO A 310 -26.22 0.88 -14.50
N GLY A 311 -25.07 0.25 -14.84
CA GLY A 311 -24.29 0.69 -15.99
C GLY A 311 -22.78 0.44 -15.92
N GLY A 312 -22.21 0.10 -14.77
CA GLY A 312 -20.77 -0.18 -14.61
C GLY A 312 -19.90 1.06 -14.54
N ILE A 313 -20.43 2.25 -14.81
CA ILE A 313 -19.66 3.51 -14.91
C ILE A 313 -19.16 3.97 -13.53
N ALA A 314 -20.06 3.99 -12.54
CA ALA A 314 -19.70 4.43 -11.19
C ALA A 314 -18.68 3.49 -10.56
N GLY A 315 -18.82 2.17 -10.76
CA GLY A 315 -17.86 1.17 -10.30
C GLY A 315 -16.48 1.34 -10.93
N LEU A 316 -16.44 1.57 -12.24
CA LEU A 316 -15.17 1.80 -12.96
C LEU A 316 -14.47 3.08 -12.49
N LEU A 317 -15.22 4.18 -12.32
CA LEU A 317 -14.69 5.42 -11.77
C LEU A 317 -14.24 5.25 -10.31
N GLY A 318 -14.98 4.47 -9.52
CA GLY A 318 -14.63 4.15 -8.14
C GLY A 318 -13.32 3.37 -8.03
N ILE A 319 -13.11 2.36 -8.89
CA ILE A 319 -11.83 1.63 -8.96
C ILE A 319 -10.70 2.58 -9.37
N GLY A 320 -10.92 3.43 -10.39
CA GLY A 320 -9.96 4.43 -10.82
C GLY A 320 -9.59 5.41 -9.70
N ALA A 321 -10.55 5.86 -8.90
CA ALA A 321 -10.33 6.73 -7.76
C ALA A 321 -9.51 6.03 -6.65
N ILE A 322 -9.78 4.76 -6.34
CA ILE A 322 -8.99 4.00 -5.37
C ILE A 322 -7.55 3.82 -5.85
N ILE A 323 -7.35 3.43 -7.11
CA ILE A 323 -6.01 3.30 -7.69
C ILE A 323 -5.29 4.65 -7.66
N GLY A 324 -5.98 5.73 -8.05
CA GLY A 324 -5.44 7.10 -7.98
C GLY A 324 -5.04 7.50 -6.56
N SER A 325 -5.87 7.20 -5.55
CA SER A 325 -5.57 7.43 -4.14
C SER A 325 -4.30 6.69 -3.70
N LEU A 326 -4.17 5.41 -4.04
CA LEU A 326 -2.97 4.62 -3.72
C LEU A 326 -1.72 5.16 -4.43
N LEU A 327 -1.82 5.54 -5.71
CA LEU A 327 -0.71 6.12 -6.45
C LEU A 327 -0.27 7.47 -5.87
N MET A 328 -1.22 8.30 -5.46
CA MET A 328 -0.94 9.61 -4.85
C MET A 328 -0.37 9.49 -3.42
N SER A 329 -0.57 8.35 -2.75
CA SER A 329 -0.02 8.11 -1.42
C SER A 329 1.45 7.72 -1.43
N GLY A 330 2.03 7.41 -2.58
CA GLY A 330 3.43 7.03 -2.69
C GLY A 330 4.29 8.14 -3.24
N TYR A 331 5.53 8.19 -2.79
CA TYR A 331 6.51 9.13 -3.33
C TYR A 331 6.93 8.78 -4.76
N ASP A 332 7.16 7.50 -5.04
CA ASP A 332 7.58 6.98 -6.35
C ASP A 332 6.41 6.29 -7.04
N LEU A 333 5.91 6.94 -8.11
CA LEU A 333 4.82 6.40 -8.92
C LEU A 333 5.13 5.03 -9.52
N GLY A 334 6.39 4.79 -9.92
CA GLY A 334 6.83 3.51 -10.50
C GLY A 334 6.76 2.39 -9.47
N HIS A 335 7.31 2.63 -8.26
CA HIS A 335 7.25 1.68 -7.16
C HIS A 335 5.81 1.41 -6.71
N MET A 336 4.97 2.45 -6.59
CA MET A 336 3.57 2.30 -6.23
C MET A 336 2.78 1.52 -7.29
N ALA A 337 2.98 1.83 -8.57
CA ALA A 337 2.35 1.10 -9.67
C ALA A 337 2.78 -0.38 -9.68
N MET A 338 4.05 -0.68 -9.41
CA MET A 338 4.55 -2.04 -9.27
C MET A 338 3.91 -2.75 -8.07
N SER A 339 3.84 -2.09 -6.90
CA SER A 339 3.23 -2.65 -5.68
C SER A 339 1.74 -2.95 -5.87
N ILE A 340 1.00 -2.04 -6.51
CA ILE A 340 -0.42 -2.23 -6.88
C ILE A 340 -0.56 -3.40 -7.86
N SER A 341 0.34 -3.49 -8.86
CA SER A 341 0.33 -4.58 -9.83
C SER A 341 0.58 -5.94 -9.19
N ILE A 342 1.53 -6.03 -8.25
CA ILE A 342 1.79 -7.24 -7.46
C ILE A 342 0.53 -7.63 -6.66
N ALA A 343 -0.05 -6.68 -5.93
CA ALA A 343 -1.27 -6.90 -5.16
C ALA A 343 -2.43 -7.37 -6.04
N PHE A 344 -2.60 -6.74 -7.21
CA PHE A 344 -3.61 -7.13 -8.20
C PHE A 344 -3.39 -8.56 -8.72
N LEU A 345 -2.18 -8.92 -9.11
CA LEU A 345 -1.85 -10.26 -9.63
C LEU A 345 -2.08 -11.34 -8.56
N VAL A 346 -1.61 -11.10 -7.33
CA VAL A 346 -1.83 -12.03 -6.21
C VAL A 346 -3.32 -12.21 -5.96
N THR A 347 -4.07 -11.11 -5.91
CA THR A 347 -5.52 -11.13 -5.70
C THR A 347 -6.26 -11.83 -6.84
N LEU A 348 -5.85 -11.59 -8.09
CA LEU A 348 -6.44 -12.24 -9.28
C LEU A 348 -6.25 -13.75 -9.24
N ILE A 349 -5.03 -14.21 -8.95
CA ILE A 349 -4.70 -15.63 -8.85
C ILE A 349 -5.56 -16.32 -7.78
N VAL A 350 -5.60 -15.72 -6.58
CA VAL A 350 -6.39 -16.28 -5.47
C VAL A 350 -7.88 -16.24 -5.78
N SER A 351 -8.39 -15.16 -6.41
CA SER A 351 -9.79 -15.06 -6.83
C SER A 351 -10.17 -16.16 -7.82
N ILE A 352 -9.31 -16.47 -8.79
CA ILE A 352 -9.53 -17.57 -9.75
C ILE A 352 -9.58 -18.94 -9.02
N ILE A 353 -8.67 -19.15 -8.06
CA ILE A 353 -8.63 -20.38 -7.26
C ILE A 353 -9.91 -20.52 -6.42
N LEU A 354 -10.32 -19.44 -5.75
CA LEU A 354 -11.54 -19.41 -4.94
C LEU A 354 -12.78 -19.64 -5.79
N PHE A 355 -12.88 -18.97 -6.93
CA PHE A 355 -13.99 -19.16 -7.87
C PHE A 355 -14.09 -20.60 -8.34
N ARG A 356 -12.97 -21.26 -8.69
CA ARG A 356 -12.96 -22.66 -9.11
C ARG A 356 -13.30 -23.62 -8.00
N ARG A 357 -12.95 -23.34 -6.73
CA ARG A 357 -13.18 -24.25 -5.59
C ARG A 357 -14.53 -24.03 -4.89
N ILE A 358 -14.97 -22.81 -4.77
CA ILE A 358 -16.15 -22.42 -3.95
C ILE A 358 -17.37 -22.19 -4.85
N GLY A 359 -17.15 -21.73 -6.09
CA GLY A 359 -18.21 -21.32 -7.01
C GLY A 359 -18.90 -20.01 -6.54
N MET A 360 -19.99 -19.66 -7.23
CA MET A 360 -20.80 -18.45 -6.88
C MET A 360 -21.96 -18.77 -5.93
N ASP A 361 -22.01 -19.96 -5.38
CA ASP A 361 -23.14 -20.43 -4.56
C ASP A 361 -23.06 -20.00 -3.09
N LYS A 362 -21.94 -19.37 -2.69
CA LYS A 362 -21.65 -18.93 -1.31
C LYS A 362 -21.35 -17.45 -1.25
N GLY A 363 -21.35 -16.91 -0.03
CA GLY A 363 -21.02 -15.51 0.24
C GLY A 363 -22.07 -14.53 -0.26
N VAL A 364 -21.63 -13.32 -0.57
CA VAL A 364 -22.48 -12.22 -1.06
C VAL A 364 -23.07 -12.54 -2.43
N PHE A 365 -22.36 -13.30 -3.25
CA PHE A 365 -22.81 -13.66 -4.61
C PHE A 365 -24.11 -14.48 -4.62
N ARG A 366 -24.41 -15.27 -3.57
CA ARG A 366 -25.67 -16.00 -3.41
C ARG A 366 -26.90 -15.07 -3.47
N HIS A 367 -26.76 -13.83 -3.05
CA HIS A 367 -27.87 -12.87 -3.00
C HIS A 367 -28.02 -12.05 -4.29
N ILE A 368 -26.99 -12.08 -5.16
CA ILE A 368 -26.97 -11.31 -6.41
C ILE A 368 -27.39 -12.19 -7.59
N ILE A 369 -27.13 -13.49 -7.53
CA ILE A 369 -27.49 -14.43 -8.61
C ILE A 369 -28.92 -14.92 -8.39
N LEU A 370 -29.83 -14.50 -9.27
CA LEU A 370 -31.18 -15.06 -9.34
C LEU A 370 -31.06 -16.51 -9.78
N LYS A 371 -31.17 -17.44 -8.84
CA LYS A 371 -31.34 -18.88 -9.12
C LYS A 371 -32.82 -19.25 -9.17
N GLU A 372 -33.61 -18.53 -9.92
CA GLU A 372 -34.91 -19.03 -10.32
C GLU A 372 -34.74 -20.01 -11.50
N GLN A 373 -34.25 -21.22 -11.21
CA GLN A 373 -34.57 -22.34 -12.07
C GLN A 373 -36.02 -22.72 -11.76
N THR A 374 -36.90 -22.55 -12.72
CA THR A 374 -38.22 -23.15 -12.75
C THR A 374 -38.05 -24.67 -12.84
N THR A 375 -37.72 -25.31 -11.72
CA THR A 375 -37.68 -26.77 -11.64
C THR A 375 -39.07 -27.27 -11.29
N THR A 376 -39.47 -28.38 -11.90
CA THR A 376 -40.73 -29.08 -11.65
C THR A 376 -40.96 -29.41 -10.16
N GLU A 377 -39.86 -29.48 -9.37
CA GLU A 377 -39.88 -29.74 -7.92
C GLU A 377 -40.40 -28.52 -7.08
N LEU A 378 -40.42 -27.31 -7.63
CA LEU A 378 -40.88 -26.10 -6.95
C LEU A 378 -42.35 -25.74 -7.29
N GLY A 379 -43.11 -26.69 -7.89
CA GLY A 379 -44.55 -26.51 -8.11
C GLY A 379 -44.95 -25.77 -9.39
N TYR A 380 -44.03 -25.50 -10.29
CA TYR A 380 -44.35 -25.02 -11.65
C TYR A 380 -44.61 -26.24 -12.58
N VAL A 381 -45.68 -26.98 -12.29
CA VAL A 381 -46.18 -28.02 -13.21
C VAL A 381 -47.25 -27.36 -14.07
N SER A 382 -46.93 -27.02 -15.29
CA SER A 382 -47.90 -26.52 -16.24
C SER A 382 -48.95 -27.60 -16.65
N SER A 383 -48.65 -28.84 -16.49
CA SER A 383 -49.55 -30.02 -16.39
C SER A 383 -48.74 -31.30 -16.18
N VAL A 384 -49.30 -32.27 -15.48
CA VAL A 384 -48.70 -33.63 -15.33
C VAL A 384 -48.72 -34.29 -16.68
N ASN A 385 -47.55 -34.83 -17.13
CA ASN A 385 -47.48 -35.66 -18.34
C ASN A 385 -48.25 -36.94 -18.07
N ARG A 386 -49.42 -37.10 -18.65
CA ARG A 386 -50.28 -38.29 -18.52
C ARG A 386 -49.80 -39.40 -19.45
N LEU A 387 -48.62 -39.94 -19.14
CA LEU A 387 -47.99 -41.00 -19.94
C LEU A 387 -48.85 -42.28 -20.00
N GLU A 388 -49.75 -42.46 -19.05
CA GLU A 388 -50.72 -43.58 -19.01
C GLU A 388 -51.68 -43.55 -20.18
N LEU A 389 -51.85 -42.46 -20.88
CA LEU A 389 -52.70 -42.35 -22.07
C LEU A 389 -52.04 -42.94 -23.31
N ILE A 390 -50.71 -43.11 -23.34
CA ILE A 390 -49.99 -43.60 -24.52
C ILE A 390 -50.44 -45.05 -24.79
N GLY A 391 -50.94 -45.31 -26.02
CA GLY A 391 -51.41 -46.61 -26.45
C GLY A 391 -52.90 -46.83 -26.24
N LEU A 392 -53.61 -45.93 -25.50
CA LEU A 392 -55.08 -46.03 -25.38
C LEU A 392 -55.76 -45.80 -26.73
N GLU A 393 -56.81 -46.60 -26.99
CA GLU A 393 -57.65 -46.45 -28.14
C GLU A 393 -58.94 -45.72 -27.75
N GLY A 394 -59.39 -44.84 -28.61
CA GLY A 394 -60.54 -43.96 -28.36
C GLY A 394 -61.25 -43.59 -29.65
N ARG A 395 -62.20 -42.67 -29.56
CA ARG A 395 -63.00 -42.25 -30.69
C ARG A 395 -63.11 -40.75 -30.77
N THR A 396 -62.93 -40.17 -31.97
CA THR A 396 -63.09 -38.73 -32.18
C THR A 396 -64.55 -38.36 -32.00
N VAL A 397 -64.78 -37.27 -31.20
CA VAL A 397 -66.06 -36.61 -30.99
C VAL A 397 -66.27 -35.53 -32.02
N THR A 398 -65.23 -34.74 -32.25
CA THR A 398 -65.21 -33.70 -33.29
C THR A 398 -64.19 -34.02 -34.35
N PRO A 399 -64.28 -33.45 -35.56
CA PRO A 399 -63.23 -33.57 -36.56
C PRO A 399 -61.97 -32.99 -36.05
N LEU A 400 -60.75 -33.59 -36.29
CA LEU A 400 -59.47 -33.06 -35.92
C LEU A 400 -58.85 -32.28 -37.10
N ARG A 401 -58.61 -30.92 -36.92
CA ARG A 401 -58.06 -30.00 -37.98
C ARG A 401 -56.98 -29.08 -37.45
N PRO A 402 -55.80 -29.49 -37.07
CA PRO A 402 -55.34 -30.81 -36.59
C PRO A 402 -55.85 -31.11 -35.16
N SER A 403 -56.39 -30.18 -34.42
CA SER A 403 -56.91 -30.35 -33.05
C SER A 403 -58.40 -30.56 -33.02
N GLY A 404 -58.86 -31.30 -32.02
CA GLY A 404 -60.25 -31.52 -31.71
C GLY A 404 -60.39 -32.37 -30.45
N THR A 405 -61.61 -32.85 -30.16
CA THR A 405 -61.94 -33.59 -28.95
C THR A 405 -62.17 -35.03 -29.25
N ALA A 406 -61.62 -35.93 -28.44
CA ALA A 406 -61.83 -37.37 -28.49
C ALA A 406 -62.22 -37.94 -27.12
N VAL A 407 -62.81 -39.15 -27.11
CA VAL A 407 -63.17 -39.88 -25.88
C VAL A 407 -62.29 -41.16 -25.78
N PHE A 408 -61.67 -41.28 -24.60
CA PHE A 408 -60.94 -42.48 -24.19
C PHE A 408 -61.49 -42.95 -22.84
N ASP A 409 -61.90 -44.16 -22.70
CA ASP A 409 -62.43 -44.75 -21.46
C ASP A 409 -63.42 -43.80 -20.68
N ASN A 410 -64.36 -43.19 -21.41
CA ASN A 410 -65.36 -42.21 -20.90
C ASN A 410 -64.82 -40.78 -20.52
N GLU A 411 -63.52 -40.55 -20.71
CA GLU A 411 -62.92 -39.22 -20.51
C GLU A 411 -62.82 -38.47 -21.85
N ARG A 412 -63.28 -37.19 -21.87
CA ARG A 412 -63.14 -36.31 -23.04
C ARG A 412 -61.81 -35.57 -22.93
N LEU A 413 -60.95 -35.73 -23.93
CA LEU A 413 -59.66 -35.08 -24.00
C LEU A 413 -59.50 -34.33 -25.31
N ASP A 414 -58.82 -33.19 -25.25
CA ASP A 414 -58.39 -32.46 -26.42
C ASP A 414 -57.13 -33.13 -27.01
N VAL A 415 -57.21 -33.45 -28.30
CA VAL A 415 -56.20 -34.21 -29.01
C VAL A 415 -55.80 -33.55 -30.32
N ILE A 416 -54.62 -33.88 -30.82
CA ILE A 416 -54.10 -33.38 -32.09
C ILE A 416 -53.75 -34.60 -32.97
N SER A 417 -54.17 -34.53 -34.22
CA SER A 417 -53.79 -35.55 -35.19
C SER A 417 -52.29 -35.50 -35.55
N GLU A 418 -51.64 -36.63 -35.68
CA GLU A 418 -50.22 -36.72 -36.09
C GLU A 418 -49.99 -36.21 -37.52
N GLY A 419 -50.88 -36.48 -38.42
CA GLY A 419 -50.57 -36.29 -39.84
C GLY A 419 -51.62 -35.64 -40.72
N GLY A 420 -52.74 -35.25 -40.24
CA GLY A 420 -53.76 -34.69 -41.12
C GLY A 420 -55.19 -34.65 -40.53
N TYR A 421 -56.15 -34.41 -41.41
CA TYR A 421 -57.56 -34.36 -41.04
C TYR A 421 -58.10 -35.74 -40.70
N ILE A 422 -58.79 -35.85 -39.55
CA ILE A 422 -59.53 -37.08 -39.15
C ILE A 422 -60.97 -36.67 -38.90
N ASP A 423 -61.89 -37.39 -39.49
CA ASP A 423 -63.34 -37.15 -39.33
C ASP A 423 -63.82 -37.46 -37.91
N ALA A 424 -64.99 -36.92 -37.57
CA ALA A 424 -65.72 -37.33 -36.36
C ALA A 424 -66.12 -38.82 -36.41
N ASN A 425 -66.22 -39.44 -35.23
CA ASN A 425 -66.58 -40.82 -35.06
C ASN A 425 -65.56 -41.87 -35.64
N ARG A 426 -64.25 -41.46 -35.78
CA ARG A 426 -63.19 -42.37 -36.20
C ARG A 426 -62.45 -42.93 -34.98
N ASN A 427 -62.01 -44.19 -35.13
CA ASN A 427 -61.17 -44.81 -34.11
C ASN A 427 -59.75 -44.25 -34.20
N ILE A 428 -59.20 -43.89 -33.05
CA ILE A 428 -57.88 -43.30 -32.94
C ILE A 428 -57.11 -43.93 -31.80
N LYS A 429 -55.75 -43.86 -31.86
CA LYS A 429 -54.84 -44.31 -30.81
C LYS A 429 -53.89 -43.22 -30.40
N VAL A 430 -53.65 -43.01 -29.08
CA VAL A 430 -52.66 -42.08 -28.56
C VAL A 430 -51.27 -42.60 -28.84
N ILE A 431 -50.47 -41.85 -29.56
CA ILE A 431 -49.10 -42.19 -29.92
C ILE A 431 -48.05 -41.38 -29.14
N LYS A 432 -48.43 -40.20 -28.64
CA LYS A 432 -47.50 -39.35 -27.90
C LYS A 432 -48.26 -38.41 -26.97
N VAL A 433 -47.65 -38.14 -25.80
CA VAL A 433 -48.13 -37.17 -24.84
C VAL A 433 -46.97 -36.25 -24.44
N GLU A 434 -47.13 -34.93 -24.59
CA GLU A 434 -46.18 -33.90 -24.24
C GLU A 434 -46.93 -32.77 -23.46
N GLY A 435 -46.85 -32.83 -22.14
CA GLY A 435 -47.63 -31.90 -21.30
C GLY A 435 -49.13 -32.02 -21.53
N VAL A 436 -49.78 -30.96 -21.98
CA VAL A 436 -51.20 -30.95 -22.38
C VAL A 436 -51.46 -31.43 -23.80
N ARG A 437 -50.41 -31.69 -24.59
CA ARG A 437 -50.51 -32.07 -25.99
C ARG A 437 -50.59 -33.57 -26.13
N ILE A 438 -51.75 -34.09 -26.49
CA ILE A 438 -52.00 -35.50 -26.75
C ILE A 438 -52.08 -35.70 -28.25
N VAL A 439 -51.15 -36.47 -28.84
CA VAL A 439 -51.08 -36.73 -30.27
C VAL A 439 -51.68 -38.07 -30.55
N VAL A 440 -52.61 -38.14 -31.54
CA VAL A 440 -53.33 -39.34 -31.92
C VAL A 440 -53.15 -39.60 -33.37
N ARG A 441 -53.30 -40.93 -33.75
CA ARG A 441 -53.30 -41.45 -35.11
C ARG A 441 -54.58 -42.24 -35.33
N GLU A 442 -55.19 -42.17 -36.54
CA GLU A 442 -56.35 -43.00 -36.96
C GLU A 442 -55.91 -44.47 -37.12
N ILE A 443 -56.72 -45.41 -36.65
CA ILE A 443 -56.52 -46.88 -36.73
C ILE A 443 -57.70 -47.57 -37.45
#